data_d71ac482a405b630ca85606352b0e9c7
#
_entry.id   d71ac482a405b630ca85606352b0e9c7
#
_cell.length_a   1.000
_cell.length_b   1.000
_cell.length_c   1.000
_cell.angle_alpha   90.00
_cell.angle_beta   90.00
_cell.angle_gamma   90.00
#
_symmetry.space_group_name_H-M   'P 1'
#
loop_
_entity.id
_entity.type
_entity.pdbx_description
1 polymer ?
#
loop_
_entity_poly.entity_id
_entity_poly.type
_entity_poly.pdbx_seq_one_letter_code
_entity_poly.pdbx_strand_id
1 'polypeptide(L)'
;MARPLTKCDSDGEVYVHPPSVEQNINGALDCDLAGLRARLRISDRKSPDYLKSESLVHLVREWLRCGQRQKAESALTALLTRCEANLRVKVPDGFLEDAASAREEIISQFSEMFADDLTDPAADELDFYECKFNLAFRSLRVDHVRSEKARQAPIAHLPNQYDEGAADADEDAFARVSEAFRTPATQQDTLFLKELWEAINGLPLDQRQAVILVHVLGYKEESKFPDEVTAATICKVEGRTIRNRLTRAATSLIRFKEGI
;
A
#
# COMPACT_ATOMS: atom_id res chain seq x y z
N MET A 1 -7.16 -29.64 -3.17
CA MET A 1 -8.21 -28.66 -3.51
C MET A 1 -7.97 -27.42 -2.68
N ALA A 2 -8.07 -26.23 -3.28
CA ALA A 2 -7.88 -24.99 -2.54
C ALA A 2 -8.87 -24.89 -1.37
N ARG A 3 -8.38 -24.49 -0.19
CA ARG A 3 -9.21 -24.31 1.01
C ARG A 3 -10.08 -23.05 0.83
N PRO A 4 -11.36 -23.08 1.24
CA PRO A 4 -12.20 -21.89 1.22
C PRO A 4 -11.65 -20.80 2.17
N LEU A 5 -11.87 -19.56 1.81
CA LEU A 5 -11.51 -18.40 2.61
C LEU A 5 -12.60 -18.12 3.66
N THR A 6 -12.25 -17.39 4.70
CA THR A 6 -13.15 -17.09 5.84
C THR A 6 -13.43 -15.60 5.99
N LYS A 7 -12.55 -14.75 5.48
CA LYS A 7 -12.68 -13.29 5.54
C LYS A 7 -13.84 -12.81 4.68
N CYS A 8 -14.63 -11.88 5.23
CA CYS A 8 -15.71 -11.18 4.51
C CYS A 8 -15.23 -9.80 4.04
N ASP A 9 -15.81 -9.32 2.95
CA ASP A 9 -15.64 -7.94 2.50
C ASP A 9 -16.54 -6.97 3.29
N SER A 10 -16.56 -5.69 2.87
CA SER A 10 -17.37 -4.64 3.49
C SER A 10 -18.88 -4.88 3.39
N ASP A 11 -19.31 -5.68 2.42
CA ASP A 11 -20.72 -6.00 2.16
C ASP A 11 -21.15 -7.31 2.85
N GLY A 12 -20.21 -7.96 3.56
CA GLY A 12 -20.42 -9.22 4.28
C GLY A 12 -20.30 -10.47 3.42
N GLU A 13 -19.86 -10.35 2.16
CA GLU A 13 -19.62 -11.49 1.29
C GLU A 13 -18.22 -12.09 1.55
N VAL A 14 -18.15 -13.41 1.63
CA VAL A 14 -16.88 -14.12 1.82
C VAL A 14 -16.01 -14.01 0.59
N TYR A 15 -14.73 -13.69 0.77
CA TYR A 15 -13.78 -13.68 -0.34
C TYR A 15 -13.69 -15.03 -1.03
N VAL A 16 -13.58 -15.04 -2.35
CA VAL A 16 -13.45 -16.22 -3.18
C VAL A 16 -12.19 -16.10 -4.04
N HIS A 17 -11.45 -17.20 -4.16
CA HIS A 17 -10.29 -17.23 -5.04
C HIS A 17 -10.70 -16.94 -6.49
N PRO A 18 -9.99 -16.08 -7.22
CA PRO A 18 -10.17 -15.99 -8.66
C PRO A 18 -9.95 -17.35 -9.32
N PRO A 19 -10.74 -17.76 -10.32
CA PRO A 19 -10.66 -19.10 -10.93
C PRO A 19 -9.26 -19.49 -11.39
N SER A 20 -8.50 -18.52 -11.90
CA SER A 20 -7.12 -18.74 -12.33
C SER A 20 -6.13 -18.95 -11.18
N VAL A 21 -6.43 -18.43 -9.99
CA VAL A 21 -5.65 -18.65 -8.76
C VAL A 21 -5.95 -20.02 -8.22
N GLU A 22 -7.22 -20.41 -8.16
CA GLU A 22 -7.65 -21.72 -7.71
C GLU A 22 -7.07 -22.86 -8.58
N GLN A 23 -7.10 -22.72 -9.91
CA GLN A 23 -6.47 -23.67 -10.82
C GLN A 23 -4.97 -23.79 -10.56
N ASN A 24 -4.31 -22.67 -10.32
CA ASN A 24 -2.88 -22.58 -10.07
C ASN A 24 -2.51 -23.26 -8.73
N ILE A 25 -3.33 -23.10 -7.69
CA ILE A 25 -3.20 -23.77 -6.40
C ILE A 25 -3.36 -25.28 -6.58
N ASN A 26 -4.48 -25.70 -7.16
CA ASN A 26 -4.79 -27.12 -7.33
C ASN A 26 -3.71 -27.86 -8.13
N GLY A 27 -3.17 -27.23 -9.19
CA GLY A 27 -2.09 -27.80 -9.96
C GLY A 27 -0.72 -27.83 -9.26
N ALA A 28 -0.57 -27.10 -8.14
CA ALA A 28 0.69 -27.05 -7.40
C ALA A 28 0.68 -27.91 -6.12
N LEU A 29 -0.48 -28.16 -5.54
CA LEU A 29 -0.61 -28.93 -4.29
C LEU A 29 -0.04 -30.36 -4.43
N ASP A 30 -0.26 -31.00 -5.58
CA ASP A 30 0.16 -32.37 -5.85
C ASP A 30 1.61 -32.48 -6.38
N CYS A 31 2.28 -31.34 -6.64
CA CYS A 31 3.65 -31.34 -7.11
C CYS A 31 4.60 -31.87 -6.02
N ASP A 32 5.58 -32.66 -6.43
CA ASP A 32 6.75 -32.93 -5.60
C ASP A 32 7.64 -31.69 -5.44
N LEU A 33 8.64 -31.74 -4.58
CA LEU A 33 9.53 -30.59 -4.31
C LEU A 33 10.32 -30.18 -5.56
N ALA A 34 10.70 -31.14 -6.43
CA ALA A 34 11.45 -30.84 -7.65
C ALA A 34 10.57 -30.12 -8.66
N GLY A 35 9.34 -30.59 -8.89
CA GLY A 35 8.34 -29.95 -9.74
C GLY A 35 7.97 -28.56 -9.25
N LEU A 36 7.78 -28.37 -7.93
CA LEU A 36 7.56 -27.06 -7.36
C LEU A 36 8.72 -26.10 -7.66
N ARG A 37 9.95 -26.51 -7.41
CA ARG A 37 11.13 -25.68 -7.67
C ARG A 37 11.28 -25.34 -9.17
N ALA A 38 10.90 -26.24 -10.06
CA ALA A 38 10.88 -25.97 -11.50
C ALA A 38 9.85 -24.87 -11.82
N ARG A 39 8.63 -24.95 -11.28
CA ARG A 39 7.58 -23.94 -11.46
C ARG A 39 7.96 -22.59 -10.85
N LEU A 40 8.59 -22.56 -9.68
CA LEU A 40 9.03 -21.32 -9.01
C LEU A 40 10.08 -20.54 -9.82
N ARG A 41 10.83 -21.19 -10.71
CA ARG A 41 11.81 -20.56 -11.60
C ARG A 41 11.19 -19.88 -12.84
N ILE A 42 9.92 -20.18 -13.12
CA ILE A 42 9.21 -19.58 -14.25
C ILE A 42 8.95 -18.11 -13.95
N SER A 43 9.54 -17.22 -14.75
CA SER A 43 9.35 -15.77 -14.64
C SER A 43 8.29 -15.22 -15.60
N ASP A 44 7.98 -15.96 -16.66
CA ASP A 44 6.95 -15.55 -17.61
C ASP A 44 5.55 -15.69 -17.00
N ARG A 45 4.95 -14.55 -16.71
CA ARG A 45 3.60 -14.47 -16.12
C ARG A 45 2.47 -15.00 -17.03
N LYS A 46 2.74 -15.17 -18.32
CA LYS A 46 1.78 -15.73 -19.29
C LYS A 46 1.82 -17.24 -19.33
N SER A 47 2.88 -17.85 -18.79
CA SER A 47 2.97 -19.30 -18.70
C SER A 47 1.87 -19.87 -17.81
N PRO A 48 1.17 -20.94 -18.22
CA PRO A 48 0.16 -21.61 -17.40
C PRO A 48 0.75 -22.19 -16.10
N ASP A 49 2.04 -22.52 -16.11
CA ASP A 49 2.75 -23.06 -14.94
C ASP A 49 3.32 -21.98 -14.01
N TYR A 50 3.17 -20.69 -14.37
CA TYR A 50 3.60 -19.60 -13.49
C TYR A 50 2.76 -19.57 -12.23
N LEU A 51 3.40 -19.65 -11.07
CA LEU A 51 2.74 -19.55 -9.77
C LEU A 51 2.53 -18.08 -9.41
N LYS A 52 1.27 -17.64 -9.37
CA LYS A 52 0.89 -16.29 -8.97
C LYS A 52 1.23 -16.04 -7.50
N SER A 53 1.41 -14.79 -7.11
CA SER A 53 1.70 -14.45 -5.70
C SER A 53 0.54 -14.80 -4.79
N GLU A 54 -0.71 -14.64 -5.24
CA GLU A 54 -1.93 -15.07 -4.58
C GLU A 54 -1.89 -16.58 -4.28
N SER A 55 -1.53 -17.38 -5.27
CA SER A 55 -1.40 -18.82 -5.12
C SER A 55 -0.26 -19.22 -4.19
N LEU A 56 0.86 -18.49 -4.21
CA LEU A 56 1.99 -18.74 -3.30
C LEU A 56 1.61 -18.50 -1.84
N VAL A 57 0.81 -17.48 -1.53
CA VAL A 57 0.31 -17.26 -0.17
C VAL A 57 -0.47 -18.48 0.32
N HIS A 58 -1.43 -18.95 -0.46
CA HIS A 58 -2.20 -20.14 -0.14
C HIS A 58 -1.33 -21.39 0.09
N LEU A 59 -0.41 -21.65 -0.84
CA LEU A 59 0.45 -22.83 -0.80
C LEU A 59 1.38 -22.82 0.42
N VAL A 60 1.92 -21.66 0.80
CA VAL A 60 2.72 -21.53 2.03
C VAL A 60 1.89 -21.89 3.26
N ARG A 61 0.69 -21.31 3.41
CA ARG A 61 -0.23 -21.57 4.51
C ARG A 61 -0.58 -23.06 4.61
N GLU A 62 -0.95 -23.65 3.49
CA GLU A 62 -1.37 -25.06 3.45
C GLU A 62 -0.21 -26.01 3.79
N TRP A 63 0.97 -25.78 3.19
CA TRP A 63 2.14 -26.62 3.47
C TRP A 63 2.69 -26.46 4.88
N LEU A 64 2.59 -25.28 5.47
CA LEU A 64 2.94 -25.06 6.88
C LEU A 64 2.01 -25.88 7.79
N ARG A 65 0.69 -25.83 7.54
CA ARG A 65 -0.31 -26.59 8.30
C ARG A 65 -0.14 -28.11 8.15
N CYS A 66 0.21 -28.56 6.95
CA CYS A 66 0.47 -29.97 6.67
C CYS A 66 1.88 -30.45 7.06
N GLY A 67 2.71 -29.60 7.67
CA GLY A 67 4.08 -29.92 8.07
C GLY A 67 5.08 -30.11 6.93
N GLN A 68 4.73 -29.72 5.69
CA GLN A 68 5.59 -29.83 4.50
C GLN A 68 6.57 -28.65 4.43
N ARG A 69 7.41 -28.51 5.44
CA ARG A 69 8.28 -27.35 5.66
C ARG A 69 9.15 -26.98 4.45
N GLN A 70 9.75 -27.96 3.77
CA GLN A 70 10.65 -27.66 2.63
C GLN A 70 9.92 -27.03 1.43
N LYS A 71 8.67 -27.44 1.18
CA LYS A 71 7.84 -26.83 0.14
C LYS A 71 7.41 -25.43 0.56
N ALA A 72 6.95 -25.27 1.80
CA ALA A 72 6.56 -23.97 2.35
C ALA A 72 7.70 -22.95 2.30
N GLU A 73 8.91 -23.35 2.74
CA GLU A 73 10.11 -22.53 2.71
C GLU A 73 10.48 -22.12 1.28
N SER A 74 10.46 -23.06 0.34
CA SER A 74 10.75 -22.76 -1.08
C SER A 74 9.75 -21.76 -1.68
N ALA A 75 8.46 -21.90 -1.37
CA ALA A 75 7.41 -21.00 -1.85
C ALA A 75 7.48 -19.63 -1.17
N LEU A 76 7.69 -19.59 0.13
CA LEU A 76 7.85 -18.35 0.90
C LEU A 76 9.06 -17.56 0.41
N THR A 77 10.22 -18.21 0.24
CA THR A 77 11.42 -17.56 -0.30
C THR A 77 11.15 -16.93 -1.67
N ALA A 78 10.46 -17.64 -2.57
CA ALA A 78 10.12 -17.09 -3.88
C ALA A 78 9.14 -15.91 -3.77
N LEU A 79 8.16 -15.96 -2.86
CA LEU A 79 7.22 -14.88 -2.60
C LEU A 79 7.94 -13.65 -2.04
N LEU A 80 8.77 -13.81 -1.01
CA LEU A 80 9.51 -12.71 -0.40
C LEU A 80 10.49 -12.06 -1.39
N THR A 81 11.17 -12.84 -2.24
CA THR A 81 12.03 -12.32 -3.31
C THR A 81 11.25 -11.39 -4.25
N ARG A 82 10.00 -11.74 -4.58
CA ARG A 82 9.12 -10.87 -5.40
C ARG A 82 8.71 -9.60 -4.65
N CYS A 83 8.42 -9.72 -3.36
CA CYS A 83 8.12 -8.58 -2.50
C CYS A 83 9.30 -7.62 -2.41
N GLU A 84 10.52 -8.13 -2.17
CA GLU A 84 11.74 -7.33 -2.14
C GLU A 84 11.98 -6.60 -3.46
N ALA A 85 11.84 -7.30 -4.60
CA ALA A 85 11.97 -6.68 -5.91
C ALA A 85 10.95 -5.56 -6.13
N ASN A 86 9.70 -5.75 -5.66
CA ASN A 86 8.67 -4.71 -5.69
C ASN A 86 9.04 -3.52 -4.79
N LEU A 87 9.51 -3.78 -3.58
CA LEU A 87 9.88 -2.75 -2.62
C LEU A 87 11.07 -1.91 -3.10
N ARG A 88 12.10 -2.53 -3.70
CA ARG A 88 13.23 -1.79 -4.28
C ARG A 88 12.79 -0.76 -5.33
N VAL A 89 11.75 -1.08 -6.10
CA VAL A 89 11.18 -0.16 -7.11
C VAL A 89 10.27 0.90 -6.48
N LYS A 90 9.49 0.52 -5.45
CA LYS A 90 8.44 1.39 -4.89
C LYS A 90 8.86 2.19 -3.66
N VAL A 91 9.93 1.77 -3.01
CA VAL A 91 10.60 2.45 -1.89
C VAL A 91 12.09 2.47 -2.22
N PRO A 92 12.53 3.25 -3.23
CA PRO A 92 13.93 3.35 -3.61
C PRO A 92 14.76 4.03 -2.53
N ASP A 93 16.08 3.86 -2.61
CA ASP A 93 17.01 4.55 -1.73
C ASP A 93 16.83 6.08 -1.87
N GLY A 94 16.80 6.78 -0.73
CA GLY A 94 16.53 8.22 -0.70
C GLY A 94 15.05 8.61 -0.66
N PHE A 95 14.11 7.65 -0.77
CA PHE A 95 12.68 7.92 -0.62
C PHE A 95 12.27 8.17 0.85
N LEU A 96 12.98 7.52 1.78
CA LEU A 96 12.92 7.70 3.22
C LEU A 96 14.35 7.91 3.73
N GLU A 97 14.50 8.45 4.94
CA GLU A 97 15.81 8.61 5.58
C GLU A 97 16.54 7.26 5.69
N ASP A 98 15.81 6.21 6.07
CA ASP A 98 16.29 4.83 6.05
C ASP A 98 15.34 3.94 5.25
N ALA A 99 15.44 4.01 3.92
CA ALA A 99 14.63 3.21 3.01
C ALA A 99 14.97 1.71 3.10
N ALA A 100 16.21 1.36 3.47
CA ALA A 100 16.63 -0.02 3.60
C ALA A 100 15.93 -0.69 4.78
N SER A 101 15.98 -0.08 5.96
CA SER A 101 15.29 -0.55 7.16
C SER A 101 13.78 -0.64 6.94
N ALA A 102 13.18 0.38 6.33
CA ALA A 102 11.75 0.37 6.03
C ALA A 102 11.33 -0.81 5.12
N ARG A 103 12.15 -1.16 4.12
CA ARG A 103 11.89 -2.35 3.29
C ARG A 103 11.98 -3.64 4.08
N GLU A 104 12.99 -3.77 4.97
CA GLU A 104 13.16 -4.93 5.84
C GLU A 104 11.99 -5.08 6.81
N GLU A 105 11.54 -3.99 7.42
CA GLU A 105 10.41 -4.01 8.34
C GLU A 105 9.10 -4.42 7.64
N ILE A 106 8.85 -3.93 6.40
CA ILE A 106 7.67 -4.35 5.61
C ILE A 106 7.72 -5.87 5.32
N ILE A 107 8.90 -6.40 4.98
CA ILE A 107 9.08 -7.84 4.74
C ILE A 107 8.90 -8.64 6.04
N SER A 108 9.44 -8.14 7.17
CA SER A 108 9.27 -8.77 8.49
C SER A 108 7.79 -8.83 8.86
N GLN A 109 7.08 -7.71 8.80
CA GLN A 109 5.66 -7.63 9.11
C GLN A 109 4.82 -8.56 8.21
N PHE A 110 5.12 -8.61 6.90
CA PHE A 110 4.45 -9.55 6.01
C PHE A 110 4.74 -11.01 6.36
N SER A 111 5.97 -11.33 6.79
CA SER A 111 6.37 -12.68 7.20
C SER A 111 5.72 -13.09 8.53
N GLU A 112 5.55 -12.16 9.45
CA GLU A 112 4.89 -12.38 10.76
C GLU A 112 3.44 -12.82 10.58
N MET A 113 2.72 -12.30 9.58
CA MET A 113 1.34 -12.73 9.27
C MET A 113 1.23 -14.25 9.03
N PHE A 114 2.26 -14.89 8.47
CA PHE A 114 2.26 -16.35 8.31
C PHE A 114 2.48 -17.09 9.64
N ALA A 115 3.21 -16.51 10.57
CA ALA A 115 3.39 -17.08 11.91
C ALA A 115 2.09 -16.94 12.73
N ASP A 116 1.41 -15.80 12.61
CA ASP A 116 0.14 -15.55 13.27
C ASP A 116 -0.95 -16.48 12.73
N ASP A 117 -1.03 -16.69 11.41
CA ASP A 117 -1.97 -17.63 10.76
C ASP A 117 -1.77 -19.08 11.21
N LEU A 118 -0.56 -19.46 11.67
CA LEU A 118 -0.30 -20.77 12.22
C LEU A 118 -0.74 -20.92 13.68
N THR A 119 -0.67 -19.84 14.45
CA THR A 119 -0.94 -19.84 15.89
C THR A 119 -2.40 -19.56 16.21
N ASP A 120 -3.06 -18.74 15.38
CA ASP A 120 -4.47 -18.40 15.51
C ASP A 120 -5.30 -18.96 14.35
N PRO A 121 -6.14 -20.00 14.60
CA PRO A 121 -7.02 -20.56 13.58
C PRO A 121 -8.07 -19.57 13.04
N ALA A 122 -8.34 -18.49 13.76
CA ALA A 122 -9.28 -17.44 13.36
C ALA A 122 -8.59 -16.31 12.56
N ALA A 123 -7.28 -16.33 12.42
CA ALA A 123 -6.57 -15.35 11.61
C ALA A 123 -7.01 -15.43 10.15
N ASP A 124 -7.49 -14.31 9.63
CA ASP A 124 -8.03 -14.19 8.26
C ASP A 124 -7.32 -13.13 7.41
N GLU A 125 -6.26 -12.53 7.94
CA GLU A 125 -5.56 -11.42 7.29
C GLU A 125 -4.98 -11.82 5.94
N LEU A 126 -4.44 -13.03 5.83
CA LEU A 126 -3.86 -13.56 4.60
C LEU A 126 -4.90 -13.90 3.52
N ASP A 127 -6.19 -14.04 3.86
CA ASP A 127 -7.26 -14.34 2.90
C ASP A 127 -7.36 -13.25 1.83
N PHE A 128 -7.18 -11.98 2.21
CA PHE A 128 -7.17 -10.89 1.24
C PHE A 128 -5.95 -10.94 0.30
N TYR A 129 -4.80 -11.40 0.79
CA TYR A 129 -3.62 -11.62 -0.05
C TYR A 129 -3.81 -12.77 -1.04
N GLU A 130 -4.56 -13.80 -0.70
CA GLU A 130 -4.89 -14.91 -1.60
C GLU A 130 -5.82 -14.49 -2.75
N CYS A 131 -6.59 -13.41 -2.59
CA CYS A 131 -7.48 -12.88 -3.62
C CYS A 131 -6.90 -11.71 -4.41
N LYS A 132 -6.24 -10.78 -3.73
CA LYS A 132 -5.82 -9.48 -4.29
C LYS A 132 -4.43 -9.10 -3.77
N PHE A 133 -3.44 -9.97 -3.98
CA PHE A 133 -2.08 -9.83 -3.44
C PHE A 133 -1.50 -8.42 -3.65
N ASN A 134 -1.52 -7.94 -4.88
CA ASN A 134 -0.90 -6.65 -5.20
C ASN A 134 -1.54 -5.49 -4.45
N LEU A 135 -2.86 -5.54 -4.23
CA LEU A 135 -3.59 -4.50 -3.50
C LEU A 135 -3.27 -4.59 -2.00
N ALA A 136 -3.32 -5.79 -1.42
CA ALA A 136 -3.01 -6.03 -0.02
C ALA A 136 -1.57 -5.61 0.32
N PHE A 137 -0.60 -6.05 -0.47
CA PHE A 137 0.81 -5.70 -0.26
C PHE A 137 1.10 -4.21 -0.49
N ARG A 138 0.35 -3.57 -1.42
CA ARG A 138 0.41 -2.11 -1.58
C ARG A 138 -0.10 -1.39 -0.33
N SER A 139 -1.21 -1.84 0.27
CA SER A 139 -1.75 -1.23 1.50
C SER A 139 -0.74 -1.33 2.63
N LEU A 140 -0.19 -2.52 2.89
CA LEU A 140 0.85 -2.74 3.90
C LEU A 140 2.04 -1.77 3.70
N ARG A 141 2.56 -1.70 2.48
CA ARG A 141 3.66 -0.79 2.16
C ARG A 141 3.30 0.68 2.38
N VAL A 142 2.13 1.11 1.91
CA VAL A 142 1.70 2.52 2.02
C VAL A 142 1.50 2.90 3.48
N ASP A 143 0.91 2.04 4.28
CA ASP A 143 0.67 2.31 5.70
C ASP A 143 2.00 2.39 6.47
N HIS A 144 2.96 1.50 6.17
CA HIS A 144 4.29 1.56 6.75
C HIS A 144 5.05 2.84 6.34
N VAL A 145 5.07 3.18 5.05
CA VAL A 145 5.72 4.40 4.55
C VAL A 145 5.10 5.66 5.17
N ARG A 146 3.77 5.69 5.34
CA ARG A 146 3.09 6.81 6.01
C ARG A 146 3.51 6.94 7.47
N SER A 147 3.56 5.83 8.19
CA SER A 147 4.01 5.78 9.58
C SER A 147 5.44 6.28 9.71
N GLU A 148 6.32 5.84 8.81
CA GLU A 148 7.73 6.22 8.82
C GLU A 148 7.92 7.72 8.51
N LYS A 149 7.24 8.23 7.49
CA LYS A 149 7.23 9.66 7.17
C LYS A 149 6.68 10.52 8.32
N ALA A 150 5.67 10.03 9.02
CA ALA A 150 5.13 10.72 10.19
C ALA A 150 6.13 10.76 11.36
N ARG A 151 6.95 9.71 11.54
CA ARG A 151 8.03 9.69 12.54
C ARG A 151 9.20 10.61 12.18
N GLN A 152 9.53 10.70 10.89
CA GLN A 152 10.63 11.53 10.37
C GLN A 152 10.23 13.00 10.23
N ALA A 153 8.93 13.29 10.16
CA ALA A 153 8.48 14.69 10.11
C ALA A 153 8.94 15.39 11.40
N PRO A 154 9.72 16.50 11.32
CA PRO A 154 10.00 17.31 12.49
C PRO A 154 8.65 17.66 13.12
N ILE A 155 8.57 17.64 14.45
CA ILE A 155 7.44 18.19 15.20
C ILE A 155 7.43 19.68 14.90
N ALA A 156 6.98 20.04 13.70
CA ALA A 156 6.71 21.41 13.34
C ALA A 156 5.58 21.84 14.28
N HIS A 157 5.88 22.70 15.22
CA HIS A 157 4.86 23.49 15.89
C HIS A 157 3.94 23.99 14.80
N LEU A 158 2.68 23.55 14.80
CA LEU A 158 1.64 24.13 13.98
C LEU A 158 1.73 25.65 14.19
N PRO A 159 1.96 26.45 13.13
CA PRO A 159 2.00 27.89 13.28
C PRO A 159 0.70 28.29 13.94
N ASN A 160 0.80 29.01 15.06
CA ASN A 160 -0.34 29.61 15.73
C ASN A 160 -1.13 30.40 14.69
N GLN A 161 -2.44 30.28 14.71
CA GLN A 161 -3.43 30.74 13.74
C GLN A 161 -3.45 32.26 13.46
N TYR A 162 -2.40 33.00 13.82
CA TYR A 162 -2.33 34.47 13.79
C TYR A 162 -1.05 35.07 13.23
N ASP A 163 -0.22 34.31 12.51
CA ASP A 163 0.93 34.91 11.80
C ASP A 163 0.57 35.13 10.33
N GLU A 164 0.62 36.40 9.92
CA GLU A 164 0.39 36.92 8.57
C GLU A 164 1.49 36.54 7.54
N GLY A 165 2.27 35.49 7.81
CA GLY A 165 3.36 34.97 6.99
C GLY A 165 3.03 33.71 6.17
N ALA A 166 1.78 33.52 5.76
CA ALA A 166 1.33 32.29 5.10
C ALA A 166 1.90 32.07 3.67
N ALA A 167 2.70 32.98 3.12
CA ALA A 167 3.28 32.85 1.79
C ALA A 167 4.48 31.87 1.75
N ASP A 168 5.29 31.81 2.82
CA ASP A 168 6.50 30.96 2.85
C ASP A 168 6.21 29.48 3.12
N ALA A 169 5.07 29.15 3.73
CA ALA A 169 4.67 27.77 4.01
C ALA A 169 4.30 26.96 2.75
N ASP A 170 3.84 27.64 1.69
CA ASP A 170 3.45 27.01 0.42
C ASP A 170 4.67 26.59 -0.43
N GLU A 171 5.78 27.35 -0.40
CA GLU A 171 7.02 26.99 -1.11
C GLU A 171 7.73 25.79 -0.45
N ASP A 172 7.73 25.73 0.87
CA ASP A 172 8.31 24.60 1.62
C ASP A 172 7.50 23.30 1.43
N ALA A 173 6.18 23.39 1.31
CA ALA A 173 5.33 22.24 1.01
C ALA A 173 5.58 21.71 -0.41
N PHE A 174 5.76 22.60 -1.40
CA PHE A 174 6.12 22.21 -2.77
C PHE A 174 7.51 21.59 -2.84
N ALA A 175 8.51 22.13 -2.16
CA ALA A 175 9.85 21.57 -2.10
C ALA A 175 9.84 20.15 -1.53
N ARG A 176 9.08 19.90 -0.45
CA ARG A 176 8.92 18.55 0.15
C ARG A 176 8.19 17.58 -0.76
N VAL A 177 7.16 18.03 -1.48
CA VAL A 177 6.44 17.19 -2.46
C VAL A 177 7.34 16.85 -3.64
N SER A 178 8.09 17.84 -4.19
CA SER A 178 9.00 17.59 -5.30
C SER A 178 10.17 16.69 -4.91
N GLU A 179 10.62 16.74 -3.66
CA GLU A 179 11.66 15.86 -3.12
C GLU A 179 11.16 14.43 -2.90
N ALA A 180 9.90 14.26 -2.47
CA ALA A 180 9.27 12.95 -2.32
C ALA A 180 9.00 12.23 -3.66
N PHE A 181 8.98 12.97 -4.77
CA PHE A 181 8.79 12.44 -6.14
C PHE A 181 10.08 12.36 -6.95
N ARG A 182 11.27 12.37 -6.33
CA ARG A 182 12.55 12.16 -7.00
C ARG A 182 12.75 10.72 -7.53
N THR A 183 11.87 10.26 -8.38
CA THR A 183 12.23 9.46 -9.55
C THR A 183 12.81 10.45 -10.56
N PRO A 184 13.82 10.13 -11.40
CA PRO A 184 14.22 11.05 -12.47
C PRO A 184 12.99 11.28 -13.36
N ALA A 185 12.26 12.33 -13.03
CA ALA A 185 11.07 12.73 -13.75
C ALA A 185 11.52 13.20 -15.12
N THR A 186 10.88 12.70 -16.16
CA THR A 186 11.02 13.29 -17.50
C THR A 186 10.61 14.75 -17.40
N GLN A 187 11.10 15.61 -18.29
CA GLN A 187 10.68 17.03 -18.33
C GLN A 187 9.14 17.19 -18.35
N GLN A 188 8.44 16.23 -18.97
CA GLN A 188 6.98 16.18 -19.01
C GLN A 188 6.34 15.95 -17.64
N ASP A 189 6.92 15.05 -16.83
CA ASP A 189 6.40 14.77 -15.47
C ASP A 189 6.58 16.00 -14.55
N THR A 190 7.67 16.73 -14.71
CA THR A 190 7.93 17.96 -13.93
C THR A 190 6.94 19.07 -14.28
N LEU A 191 6.63 19.25 -15.57
CA LEU A 191 5.63 20.21 -16.02
C LEU A 191 4.22 19.83 -15.54
N PHE A 192 3.85 18.56 -15.65
CA PHE A 192 2.57 18.05 -15.17
C PHE A 192 2.40 18.27 -13.66
N LEU A 193 3.43 17.97 -12.87
CA LEU A 193 3.39 18.18 -11.41
C LEU A 193 3.26 19.65 -11.05
N LYS A 194 3.94 20.53 -11.78
CA LYS A 194 3.82 21.99 -11.61
C LYS A 194 2.41 22.48 -11.93
N GLU A 195 1.85 22.07 -13.05
CA GLU A 195 0.48 22.43 -13.44
C GLU A 195 -0.56 21.88 -12.44
N LEU A 196 -0.38 20.65 -11.97
CA LEU A 196 -1.24 20.04 -10.94
C LEU A 196 -1.16 20.85 -9.64
N TRP A 197 0.04 21.26 -9.22
CA TRP A 197 0.23 22.03 -8.00
C TRP A 197 -0.39 23.43 -8.12
N GLU A 198 -0.21 24.10 -9.24
CA GLU A 198 -0.87 25.38 -9.53
C GLU A 198 -2.40 25.24 -9.49
N ALA A 199 -2.94 24.12 -10.02
CA ALA A 199 -4.37 23.85 -9.96
C ALA A 199 -4.86 23.58 -8.53
N ILE A 200 -4.09 22.87 -7.71
CA ILE A 200 -4.39 22.66 -6.28
C ILE A 200 -4.38 23.99 -5.53
N ASN A 201 -3.41 24.85 -5.81
CA ASN A 201 -3.34 26.18 -5.20
C ASN A 201 -4.49 27.11 -5.65
N GLY A 202 -5.05 26.90 -6.82
CA GLY A 202 -6.24 27.57 -7.30
C GLY A 202 -7.56 27.13 -6.70
N LEU A 203 -7.58 26.03 -5.92
CA LEU A 203 -8.78 25.57 -5.23
C LEU A 203 -9.19 26.52 -4.09
N PRO A 204 -10.48 26.57 -3.73
CA PRO A 204 -10.92 27.20 -2.49
C PRO A 204 -10.14 26.68 -1.28
N LEU A 205 -9.83 27.58 -0.33
CA LEU A 205 -8.94 27.27 0.79
C LEU A 205 -9.31 25.99 1.55
N ASP A 206 -10.59 25.76 1.77
CA ASP A 206 -11.11 24.60 2.48
C ASP A 206 -10.90 23.27 1.70
N GLN A 207 -11.01 23.32 0.37
CA GLN A 207 -10.76 22.17 -0.50
C GLN A 207 -9.26 21.92 -0.62
N ARG A 208 -8.45 22.96 -0.80
CA ARG A 208 -7.00 22.88 -0.86
C ARG A 208 -6.44 22.26 0.43
N GLN A 209 -6.86 22.73 1.61
CA GLN A 209 -6.44 22.16 2.89
C GLN A 209 -6.79 20.68 2.99
N ALA A 210 -7.99 20.27 2.61
CA ALA A 210 -8.38 18.87 2.65
C ALA A 210 -7.50 18.00 1.72
N VAL A 211 -7.20 18.47 0.50
CA VAL A 211 -6.32 17.77 -0.45
C VAL A 211 -4.91 17.65 0.10
N ILE A 212 -4.33 18.73 0.61
CA ILE A 212 -2.98 18.71 1.19
C ILE A 212 -2.90 17.77 2.39
N LEU A 213 -3.82 17.87 3.33
CA LEU A 213 -3.82 17.03 4.54
C LEU A 213 -3.93 15.55 4.21
N VAL A 214 -4.86 15.18 3.31
CA VAL A 214 -5.15 13.77 3.05
C VAL A 214 -4.21 13.17 2.00
N HIS A 215 -3.98 13.86 0.88
CA HIS A 215 -3.24 13.28 -0.25
C HIS A 215 -1.75 13.61 -0.25
N VAL A 216 -1.33 14.73 0.33
CA VAL A 216 0.08 15.14 0.39
C VAL A 216 0.71 14.72 1.71
N LEU A 217 0.08 15.06 2.84
CA LEU A 217 0.59 14.77 4.18
C LEU A 217 0.15 13.41 4.72
N GLY A 218 -0.82 12.74 4.07
CA GLY A 218 -1.22 11.38 4.40
C GLY A 218 -2.09 11.22 5.65
N TYR A 219 -2.68 12.29 6.17
CA TYR A 219 -3.62 12.18 7.29
C TYR A 219 -4.87 11.40 6.87
N LYS A 220 -5.41 10.63 7.80
CA LYS A 220 -6.74 10.02 7.62
C LYS A 220 -7.81 11.11 7.59
N GLU A 221 -8.86 10.90 6.82
CA GLU A 221 -10.01 11.82 6.79
C GLU A 221 -10.66 11.95 8.18
N GLU A 222 -10.87 10.80 8.83
CA GLU A 222 -11.52 10.65 10.14
C GLU A 222 -10.99 9.38 10.83
N SER A 223 -11.01 9.33 12.15
CA SER A 223 -10.70 8.12 12.93
C SER A 223 -11.74 7.87 14.01
N LYS A 224 -11.92 6.60 14.34
CA LYS A 224 -12.73 6.16 15.50
C LYS A 224 -11.99 6.33 16.83
N PHE A 225 -10.68 6.53 16.78
CA PHE A 225 -9.84 6.71 17.97
C PHE A 225 -9.73 8.20 18.30
N PRO A 226 -10.11 8.65 19.51
CA PRO A 226 -10.14 10.07 19.88
C PRO A 226 -8.76 10.73 19.93
N ASP A 227 -7.71 9.93 20.13
CA ASP A 227 -6.33 10.42 20.25
C ASP A 227 -5.59 10.50 18.90
N GLU A 228 -6.22 10.04 17.81
CA GLU A 228 -5.61 10.05 16.47
C GLU A 228 -5.82 11.41 15.77
N VAL A 229 -4.73 12.04 15.38
CA VAL A 229 -4.79 13.30 14.63
C VAL A 229 -5.19 13.01 13.20
N THR A 230 -6.31 13.58 12.75
CA THR A 230 -6.89 13.38 11.41
C THR A 230 -7.11 14.72 10.71
N ALA A 231 -7.38 14.69 9.41
CA ALA A 231 -7.73 15.89 8.65
C ALA A 231 -8.98 16.60 9.24
N ALA A 232 -9.94 15.81 9.74
CA ALA A 232 -11.14 16.32 10.41
C ALA A 232 -10.81 17.08 11.70
N THR A 233 -9.92 16.52 12.53
CA THR A 233 -9.48 17.17 13.79
C THR A 233 -8.66 18.43 13.53
N ILE A 234 -7.76 18.42 12.55
CA ILE A 234 -6.96 19.59 12.17
C ILE A 234 -7.85 20.71 11.62
N CYS A 235 -8.77 20.39 10.72
CA CYS A 235 -9.70 21.37 10.15
C CYS A 235 -10.87 21.75 11.10
N LYS A 236 -10.99 21.12 12.27
CA LYS A 236 -12.09 21.30 13.25
C LYS A 236 -13.47 21.11 12.60
N VAL A 237 -13.60 20.08 11.77
CA VAL A 237 -14.85 19.70 11.08
C VAL A 237 -15.08 18.20 11.18
N GLU A 238 -16.28 17.74 10.81
CA GLU A 238 -16.57 16.31 10.73
C GLU A 238 -15.90 15.66 9.53
N GLY A 239 -15.57 14.36 9.61
CA GLY A 239 -14.99 13.59 8.52
C GLY A 239 -15.82 13.61 7.24
N ARG A 240 -17.17 13.64 7.37
CA ARG A 240 -18.08 13.83 6.23
C ARG A 240 -17.80 15.14 5.49
N THR A 241 -17.47 16.20 6.21
CA THR A 241 -17.13 17.51 5.60
C THR A 241 -15.82 17.41 4.82
N ILE A 242 -14.81 16.71 5.35
CA ILE A 242 -13.55 16.45 4.63
C ILE A 242 -13.83 15.68 3.34
N ARG A 243 -14.58 14.59 3.38
CA ARG A 243 -14.97 13.81 2.20
C ARG A 243 -15.66 14.66 1.13
N ASN A 244 -16.59 15.51 1.54
CA ASN A 244 -17.29 16.43 0.64
C ASN A 244 -16.34 17.46 -0.01
N ARG A 245 -15.36 17.99 0.75
CA ARG A 245 -14.33 18.90 0.23
C ARG A 245 -13.43 18.20 -0.79
N LEU A 246 -13.00 16.97 -0.50
CA LEU A 246 -12.20 16.15 -1.42
C LEU A 246 -12.97 15.83 -2.71
N THR A 247 -14.25 15.48 -2.61
CA THR A 247 -15.09 15.20 -3.79
C THR A 247 -15.21 16.45 -4.69
N ARG A 248 -15.41 17.63 -4.11
CA ARG A 248 -15.47 18.89 -4.88
C ARG A 248 -14.13 19.22 -5.50
N ALA A 249 -13.03 19.06 -4.75
CA ALA A 249 -11.69 19.25 -5.27
C ALA A 249 -11.39 18.29 -6.44
N ALA A 250 -11.74 17.01 -6.31
CA ALA A 250 -11.58 16.01 -7.37
C ALA A 250 -12.34 16.40 -8.65
N THR A 251 -13.55 16.93 -8.52
CA THR A 251 -14.33 17.44 -9.66
C THR A 251 -13.62 18.60 -10.35
N SER A 252 -13.02 19.52 -9.59
CA SER A 252 -12.27 20.66 -10.14
C SER A 252 -10.96 20.24 -10.79
N LEU A 253 -10.36 19.12 -10.34
CA LEU A 253 -9.09 18.60 -10.85
C LEU A 253 -9.26 17.46 -11.86
N ILE A 254 -10.48 17.23 -12.37
CA ILE A 254 -10.81 16.08 -13.25
C ILE A 254 -9.94 16.03 -14.51
N ARG A 255 -9.53 17.19 -15.06
CA ARG A 255 -8.64 17.29 -16.23
C ARG A 255 -7.28 16.60 -16.04
N PHE A 256 -6.83 16.44 -14.79
CA PHE A 256 -5.58 15.77 -14.47
C PHE A 256 -5.73 14.25 -14.31
N LYS A 257 -6.97 13.74 -14.31
CA LYS A 257 -7.25 12.32 -14.24
C LYS A 257 -7.21 11.64 -15.63
N GLU A 258 -7.53 12.40 -16.67
CA GLU A 258 -7.62 11.89 -18.05
C GLU A 258 -6.25 11.85 -18.76
N GLY A 259 -5.20 12.38 -18.14
CA GLY A 259 -3.84 12.42 -18.67
C GLY A 259 -2.93 11.31 -18.14
N ILE A 260 -3.47 10.32 -17.43
CA ILE A 260 -2.81 9.11 -16.95
C ILE A 260 -3.46 7.92 -17.66
#